data_363f447516c70fb6a610d38d2e955db5
#
_entry.id   363f447516c70fb6a610d38d2e955db5
#
_cell.length_a   1.000
_cell.length_b   1.000
_cell.length_c   1.000
_cell.angle_alpha   90.00
_cell.angle_beta   90.00
_cell.angle_gamma   90.00
#
_symmetry.space_group_name_H-M   'P 1'
#
loop_
_entity.id
_entity.type
_entity.pdbx_description
1 polymer ?
#
loop_
_entity_poly.entity_id
_entity_poly.type
_entity_poly.pdbx_seq_one_letter_code
_entity_poly.pdbx_strand_id
1 'polypeptide(L)'
;MEHKQLLTVFNSLPVGIGFFTADGTLVRCNESFCRIFGADSQTLLGNKLNINENSVVPDVVKEAVRRCVPVQMSFLYDFDKQRTDKRFFSTRTRTCYLKCNGNPLYDNDGKFVNYIFIFEDITETVKSEEVLRQSRRKTELAMKAANIMFWEFDAVPKLFYSDNEPLNGYDQSKPVSMALYLETLHPDDRSQVTEVMERMSNGEDFSFSFDSRVMLPDSSTWQFCTISGAPYEFDSNKKVLKYVGTRKNNTEVQKKEQFFYNILNNLPLSVHIKDVENDFRYVFCNEESKLMFGTSEDKTTYDVLSEEEVERIQKTDLEVYNTGNPYFGMERIILKDGRSYDTIVRKSIIEDDGKRFLLNTRWDQSLQNELKRRAQLLTVTMEAMNAFTWFFEPAKNRVSFGEGFDK
;
A
#
# COMPACT_ATOMS: atom_id res chain seq x y z
N MET A 1 29.35 -48.34 38.91
CA MET A 1 29.18 -47.84 37.51
C MET A 1 28.00 -46.88 37.39
N GLU A 2 26.86 -47.15 37.93
CA GLU A 2 25.62 -46.34 37.83
C GLU A 2 25.74 -44.90 38.32
N HIS A 3 26.39 -44.65 39.45
CA HIS A 3 26.50 -43.31 40.05
C HIS A 3 27.32 -42.33 39.15
N LYS A 4 28.37 -42.84 38.50
CA LYS A 4 29.22 -42.03 37.60
C LYS A 4 28.50 -41.69 36.28
N GLN A 5 27.67 -42.62 35.79
CA GLN A 5 26.84 -42.42 34.60
C GLN A 5 25.71 -41.41 34.88
N LEU A 6 25.04 -41.48 36.02
CA LEU A 6 24.01 -40.49 36.39
C LEU A 6 24.56 -39.08 36.53
N LEU A 7 25.76 -38.92 37.06
CA LEU A 7 26.46 -37.62 37.13
C LEU A 7 26.79 -37.07 35.76
N THR A 8 27.24 -37.90 34.82
CA THR A 8 27.52 -37.50 33.44
C THR A 8 26.23 -37.02 32.76
N VAL A 9 25.13 -37.76 32.86
CA VAL A 9 23.82 -37.36 32.34
C VAL A 9 23.36 -36.03 32.94
N PHE A 10 23.45 -35.89 34.28
CA PHE A 10 23.05 -34.68 34.98
C PHE A 10 23.77 -33.42 34.46
N ASN A 11 25.10 -33.54 34.22
CA ASN A 11 25.95 -32.45 33.73
C ASN A 11 25.77 -32.20 32.22
N SER A 12 25.36 -33.20 31.43
CA SER A 12 25.17 -33.05 29.98
C SER A 12 23.81 -32.46 29.60
N LEU A 13 22.86 -32.35 30.52
CA LEU A 13 21.54 -31.76 30.22
C LEU A 13 21.68 -30.28 29.82
N PRO A 14 20.99 -29.82 28.76
CA PRO A 14 21.10 -28.46 28.28
C PRO A 14 20.37 -27.42 29.18
N VAL A 15 19.65 -27.87 30.17
CA VAL A 15 18.94 -27.03 31.14
C VAL A 15 19.70 -26.92 32.45
N GLY A 16 19.67 -25.76 33.09
CA GLY A 16 20.28 -25.56 34.39
C GLY A 16 19.48 -26.21 35.50
N ILE A 17 20.06 -27.13 36.25
CA ILE A 17 19.38 -27.80 37.36
C ILE A 17 20.06 -27.42 38.65
N GLY A 18 19.31 -26.96 39.64
CA GLY A 18 19.75 -26.66 40.99
C GLY A 18 18.85 -27.31 42.04
N PHE A 19 19.49 -27.88 43.09
CA PHE A 19 18.84 -28.40 44.26
C PHE A 19 19.01 -27.42 45.42
N PHE A 20 17.91 -27.13 46.10
CA PHE A 20 17.88 -26.14 47.16
C PHE A 20 17.26 -26.75 48.43
N THR A 21 17.76 -26.35 49.58
CA THR A 21 17.18 -26.70 50.86
C THR A 21 15.88 -25.96 51.11
N ALA A 22 15.14 -26.30 52.18
CA ALA A 22 13.90 -25.65 52.55
C ALA A 22 14.01 -24.17 52.85
N ASP A 23 15.17 -23.70 53.29
CA ASP A 23 15.49 -22.28 53.49
C ASP A 23 15.89 -21.54 52.18
N GLY A 24 15.97 -22.26 51.03
CA GLY A 24 16.24 -21.73 49.74
C GLY A 24 17.77 -21.69 49.39
N THR A 25 18.63 -22.39 50.17
CA THR A 25 20.09 -22.44 49.91
C THR A 25 20.42 -23.48 48.83
N LEU A 26 21.24 -23.16 47.86
CA LEU A 26 21.71 -24.08 46.82
C LEU A 26 22.69 -25.11 47.42
N VAL A 27 22.41 -26.41 47.22
CA VAL A 27 23.24 -27.51 47.70
C VAL A 27 23.88 -28.32 46.56
N ARG A 28 23.33 -28.25 45.38
CA ARG A 28 23.87 -28.92 44.19
C ARG A 28 23.40 -28.27 42.93
N CYS A 29 24.24 -28.20 41.90
CA CYS A 29 23.88 -27.75 40.56
C CYS A 29 24.65 -28.52 39.49
N ASN A 30 24.11 -28.50 38.25
CA ASN A 30 24.79 -29.05 37.06
C ASN A 30 25.63 -27.99 36.36
N GLU A 31 26.41 -28.40 35.36
CA GLU A 31 27.24 -27.48 34.55
C GLU A 31 26.42 -26.45 33.79
N SER A 32 25.23 -26.81 33.32
CA SER A 32 24.31 -25.86 32.61
C SER A 32 23.80 -24.78 33.54
N PHE A 33 23.53 -25.09 34.80
CA PHE A 33 23.17 -24.09 35.81
C PHE A 33 24.34 -23.07 35.98
N CYS A 34 25.56 -23.58 36.08
CA CYS A 34 26.77 -22.75 36.19
C CYS A 34 26.91 -21.82 34.96
N ARG A 35 26.68 -22.34 33.76
CA ARG A 35 26.71 -21.54 32.51
C ARG A 35 25.63 -20.47 32.48
N ILE A 36 24.37 -20.81 32.82
CA ILE A 36 23.26 -19.87 32.86
C ILE A 36 23.50 -18.73 33.83
N PHE A 37 24.01 -19.03 35.03
CA PHE A 37 24.29 -18.02 36.06
C PHE A 37 25.70 -17.40 35.99
N GLY A 38 26.56 -17.87 35.08
CA GLY A 38 27.88 -17.31 34.84
C GLY A 38 28.81 -17.40 36.03
N ALA A 39 28.77 -18.51 36.78
CA ALA A 39 29.67 -18.78 37.90
C ALA A 39 29.93 -20.28 38.02
N ASP A 40 31.10 -20.66 38.49
CA ASP A 40 31.40 -22.06 38.73
C ASP A 40 30.70 -22.63 39.98
N SER A 41 30.61 -23.94 40.06
CA SER A 41 29.91 -24.61 41.15
C SER A 41 30.54 -24.38 42.53
N GLN A 42 31.84 -24.19 42.61
CA GLN A 42 32.53 -23.91 43.88
C GLN A 42 32.13 -22.52 44.39
N THR A 43 32.09 -21.54 43.53
CA THR A 43 31.65 -20.19 43.84
C THR A 43 30.18 -20.16 44.29
N LEU A 44 29.28 -20.84 43.52
CA LEU A 44 27.85 -20.86 43.83
C LEU A 44 27.53 -21.56 45.15
N LEU A 45 28.16 -22.68 45.42
CA LEU A 45 27.97 -23.45 46.65
C LEU A 45 28.73 -22.84 47.84
N GLY A 46 29.94 -22.35 47.62
CA GLY A 46 30.78 -21.72 48.66
C GLY A 46 30.18 -20.45 49.23
N ASN A 47 29.53 -19.65 48.36
CA ASN A 47 28.82 -18.43 48.74
C ASN A 47 27.41 -18.68 49.25
N LYS A 48 26.96 -19.94 49.36
CA LYS A 48 25.65 -20.35 49.85
C LYS A 48 24.54 -19.60 49.12
N LEU A 49 24.58 -19.63 47.75
CA LEU A 49 23.54 -18.97 46.95
C LEU A 49 22.15 -19.33 47.50
N ASN A 50 21.35 -18.32 47.84
CA ASN A 50 20.00 -18.49 48.42
C ASN A 50 18.96 -17.76 47.58
N ILE A 51 17.93 -18.50 47.14
CA ILE A 51 16.82 -17.95 46.36
C ILE A 51 16.04 -16.86 47.11
N ASN A 52 15.81 -17.07 48.42
CA ASN A 52 15.04 -16.12 49.21
C ASN A 52 15.73 -14.80 49.45
N GLU A 53 17.04 -14.81 49.41
CA GLU A 53 17.90 -13.61 49.60
C GLU A 53 18.25 -12.90 48.28
N ASN A 54 18.00 -13.52 47.13
CA ASN A 54 18.30 -12.95 45.82
C ASN A 54 17.25 -11.91 45.42
N SER A 55 17.67 -10.64 45.29
CA SER A 55 16.74 -9.52 44.96
C SER A 55 16.16 -9.55 43.56
N VAL A 56 16.77 -10.34 42.65
CA VAL A 56 16.34 -10.45 41.25
C VAL A 56 15.33 -11.57 41.05
N VAL A 57 15.28 -12.55 41.98
CA VAL A 57 14.29 -13.64 41.93
C VAL A 57 12.92 -13.11 42.32
N PRO A 58 11.87 -13.36 41.51
CA PRO A 58 10.49 -12.92 41.82
C PRO A 58 9.97 -13.49 43.14
N ASP A 59 9.18 -12.68 43.87
CA ASP A 59 8.62 -13.08 45.17
C ASP A 59 7.73 -14.32 45.08
N VAL A 60 7.05 -14.54 43.94
CA VAL A 60 6.29 -15.77 43.67
C VAL A 60 7.15 -17.03 43.78
N VAL A 61 8.37 -17.00 43.26
CA VAL A 61 9.34 -18.10 43.33
C VAL A 61 9.81 -18.29 44.78
N LYS A 62 10.12 -17.20 45.49
CA LYS A 62 10.52 -17.25 46.90
C LYS A 62 9.43 -17.82 47.78
N GLU A 63 8.18 -17.42 47.55
CA GLU A 63 7.03 -17.91 48.30
C GLU A 63 6.77 -19.39 48.04
N ALA A 64 6.92 -19.85 46.79
CA ALA A 64 6.79 -21.25 46.44
C ALA A 64 7.82 -22.13 47.19
N VAL A 65 9.05 -21.68 47.32
CA VAL A 65 10.10 -22.36 48.09
C VAL A 65 9.72 -22.42 49.58
N ARG A 66 9.28 -21.29 50.16
CA ARG A 66 8.91 -21.23 51.58
C ARG A 66 7.71 -22.15 51.93
N ARG A 67 6.77 -22.30 50.98
CA ARG A 67 5.60 -23.14 51.13
C ARG A 67 5.80 -24.57 50.65
N CYS A 68 6.92 -24.90 50.09
CA CYS A 68 7.22 -26.17 49.45
C CYS A 68 6.13 -26.58 48.42
N VAL A 69 5.71 -25.62 47.55
CA VAL A 69 4.72 -25.84 46.48
C VAL A 69 5.34 -25.68 45.12
N PRO A 70 4.83 -26.36 44.07
CA PRO A 70 5.36 -26.20 42.71
C PRO A 70 5.23 -24.77 42.20
N VAL A 71 6.17 -24.33 41.33
CA VAL A 71 6.12 -23.04 40.64
C VAL A 71 6.63 -23.17 39.21
N GLN A 72 5.95 -22.54 38.28
CA GLN A 72 6.40 -22.42 36.89
C GLN A 72 6.16 -21.00 36.40
N MET A 73 7.22 -20.34 35.93
CA MET A 73 7.11 -19.00 35.36
C MET A 73 8.31 -18.66 34.49
N SER A 74 8.14 -17.60 33.69
CA SER A 74 9.25 -16.95 32.99
C SER A 74 9.40 -15.54 33.52
N PHE A 75 10.64 -15.08 33.69
CA PHE A 75 10.95 -13.75 34.22
C PHE A 75 12.26 -13.21 33.66
N LEU A 76 12.39 -11.88 33.71
CA LEU A 76 13.62 -11.20 33.35
C LEU A 76 14.58 -11.24 34.55
N TYR A 77 15.74 -11.83 34.33
CA TYR A 77 16.82 -11.91 35.31
C TYR A 77 17.90 -10.88 34.97
N ASP A 78 18.19 -9.96 35.91
CA ASP A 78 19.11 -8.85 35.75
C ASP A 78 20.40 -9.12 36.48
N PHE A 79 21.44 -9.50 35.74
CA PHE A 79 22.78 -9.78 36.30
C PHE A 79 23.49 -8.54 36.84
N ASP A 80 23.23 -7.35 36.26
CA ASP A 80 23.87 -6.12 36.72
C ASP A 80 23.27 -5.66 38.07
N LYS A 81 21.96 -5.82 38.26
CA LYS A 81 21.31 -5.58 39.55
C LYS A 81 21.81 -6.56 40.62
N GLN A 82 22.04 -7.81 40.24
CA GLN A 82 22.56 -8.82 41.17
C GLN A 82 23.97 -8.55 41.62
N ARG A 83 24.82 -7.94 40.79
CA ARG A 83 26.22 -7.58 41.17
C ARG A 83 26.32 -6.60 42.35
N THR A 84 25.26 -5.85 42.61
CA THR A 84 25.20 -4.97 43.78
C THR A 84 25.00 -5.77 45.07
N ASP A 85 24.55 -7.01 44.96
CA ASP A 85 24.45 -7.94 46.06
C ASP A 85 25.78 -8.72 46.20
N LYS A 86 26.63 -8.36 47.16
CA LYS A 86 28.03 -8.81 47.30
C LYS A 86 28.22 -10.33 47.48
N ARG A 87 27.16 -11.12 47.47
CA ARG A 87 27.18 -12.57 47.76
C ARG A 87 27.31 -13.47 46.53
N PHE A 88 27.15 -12.90 45.31
CA PHE A 88 27.16 -13.70 44.09
C PHE A 88 27.92 -12.99 42.98
N PHE A 89 29.00 -13.61 42.53
CA PHE A 89 29.80 -13.13 41.40
C PHE A 89 29.43 -13.88 40.13
N SER A 90 28.70 -13.20 39.20
CA SER A 90 28.44 -13.68 37.85
C SER A 90 29.45 -13.06 36.86
N THR A 91 29.96 -13.87 35.94
CA THR A 91 30.68 -13.37 34.76
C THR A 91 29.73 -12.82 33.69
N ARG A 92 28.46 -13.15 33.76
CA ARG A 92 27.44 -12.61 32.85
C ARG A 92 27.06 -11.18 33.24
N THR A 93 26.73 -10.41 32.23
CA THR A 93 26.26 -9.03 32.33
C THR A 93 24.92 -8.90 31.61
N ARG A 94 24.20 -7.80 31.82
CA ARG A 94 22.92 -7.49 31.24
C ARG A 94 21.79 -8.41 31.77
N THR A 95 20.71 -8.42 31.08
CA THR A 95 19.50 -9.20 31.41
C THR A 95 19.35 -10.43 30.54
N CYS A 96 18.74 -11.48 31.08
CA CYS A 96 18.27 -12.63 30.31
C CYS A 96 16.86 -13.03 30.72
N TYR A 97 16.11 -13.64 29.81
CA TYR A 97 14.82 -14.23 30.12
C TYR A 97 15.03 -15.66 30.59
N LEU A 98 14.68 -15.94 31.85
CA LEU A 98 14.76 -17.28 32.42
C LEU A 98 13.35 -17.87 32.52
N LYS A 99 13.16 -19.08 32.00
CA LYS A 99 12.05 -19.94 32.32
C LYS A 99 12.47 -20.83 33.49
N CYS A 100 11.67 -20.82 34.52
CA CYS A 100 11.93 -21.52 35.76
C CYS A 100 10.77 -22.48 36.04
N ASN A 101 11.13 -23.72 36.36
CA ASN A 101 10.22 -24.76 36.81
C ASN A 101 10.76 -25.37 38.12
N GLY A 102 10.04 -25.13 39.21
CA GLY A 102 10.46 -25.53 40.54
C GLY A 102 9.47 -26.52 41.16
N ASN A 103 9.98 -27.61 41.75
CA ASN A 103 9.19 -28.62 42.40
C ASN A 103 9.84 -29.08 43.71
N PRO A 104 9.05 -29.26 44.78
CA PRO A 104 9.55 -29.91 46.02
C PRO A 104 9.79 -31.41 45.79
N LEU A 105 10.83 -31.94 46.33
CA LEU A 105 11.18 -33.36 46.32
C LEU A 105 11.00 -33.95 47.73
N TYR A 106 10.37 -35.10 47.78
CA TYR A 106 10.11 -35.84 49.02
C TYR A 106 10.78 -37.22 48.95
N ASP A 107 11.16 -37.78 50.10
CA ASP A 107 11.61 -39.14 50.20
C ASP A 107 10.40 -40.15 50.20
N ASN A 108 10.72 -41.43 50.33
CA ASN A 108 9.71 -42.50 50.34
C ASN A 108 8.73 -42.41 51.53
N ASP A 109 9.13 -41.71 52.57
CA ASP A 109 8.35 -41.53 53.81
C ASP A 109 7.53 -40.21 53.76
N GLY A 110 7.56 -39.50 52.63
CA GLY A 110 6.86 -38.24 52.44
C GLY A 110 7.51 -37.04 53.11
N LYS A 111 8.76 -37.15 53.57
CA LYS A 111 9.49 -36.08 54.19
C LYS A 111 10.20 -35.25 53.12
N PHE A 112 10.10 -33.91 53.22
CA PHE A 112 10.80 -32.98 52.32
C PHE A 112 12.30 -33.21 52.33
N VAL A 113 12.89 -33.34 51.14
CA VAL A 113 14.34 -33.54 50.96
C VAL A 113 14.96 -32.25 50.41
N ASN A 114 14.55 -31.85 49.25
CA ASN A 114 15.05 -30.65 48.56
C ASN A 114 13.96 -30.02 47.70
N TYR A 115 14.22 -28.80 47.25
CA TYR A 115 13.48 -28.18 46.17
C TYR A 115 14.34 -28.24 44.92
N ILE A 116 13.83 -28.76 43.80
CA ILE A 116 14.54 -28.80 42.53
C ILE A 116 14.04 -27.65 41.64
N PHE A 117 14.97 -26.90 41.07
CA PHE A 117 14.68 -25.92 40.01
C PHE A 117 15.33 -26.33 38.70
N ILE A 118 14.59 -26.21 37.64
CA ILE A 118 15.04 -26.31 36.27
C ILE A 118 14.97 -24.91 35.66
N PHE A 119 16.08 -24.38 35.21
CA PHE A 119 16.21 -23.11 34.54
C PHE A 119 16.56 -23.30 33.08
N GLU A 120 15.93 -22.54 32.23
CA GLU A 120 16.19 -22.47 30.79
C GLU A 120 16.37 -21.00 30.40
N ASP A 121 17.47 -20.69 29.72
CA ASP A 121 17.67 -19.35 29.13
C ASP A 121 16.92 -19.27 27.80
N ILE A 122 15.79 -18.58 27.83
CA ILE A 122 14.89 -18.41 26.66
C ILE A 122 15.08 -17.04 25.99
N THR A 123 16.19 -16.38 26.25
CA THR A 123 16.46 -15.00 25.75
C THR A 123 16.40 -14.92 24.23
N GLU A 124 17.06 -15.85 23.54
CA GLU A 124 17.10 -15.85 22.07
C GLU A 124 15.71 -16.19 21.47
N THR A 125 14.97 -17.07 22.12
CA THR A 125 13.59 -17.40 21.71
C THR A 125 12.68 -16.16 21.81
N VAL A 126 12.70 -15.48 22.97
CA VAL A 126 11.88 -14.28 23.20
C VAL A 126 12.29 -13.15 22.25
N LYS A 127 13.58 -12.95 22.01
CA LYS A 127 14.06 -11.94 21.05
C LYS A 127 13.61 -12.27 19.62
N SER A 128 13.74 -13.53 19.21
CA SER A 128 13.31 -13.95 17.87
C SER A 128 11.81 -13.78 17.64
N GLU A 129 11.01 -14.16 18.65
CA GLU A 129 9.55 -13.94 18.62
C GLU A 129 9.20 -12.45 18.54
N GLU A 130 9.90 -11.60 19.31
CA GLU A 130 9.65 -10.15 19.28
C GLU A 130 10.04 -9.53 17.93
N VAL A 131 11.19 -9.93 17.36
CA VAL A 131 11.61 -9.48 16.01
C VAL A 131 10.57 -9.91 14.96
N LEU A 132 10.11 -11.15 15.01
CA LEU A 132 9.09 -11.66 14.10
C LEU A 132 7.77 -10.90 14.26
N ARG A 133 7.34 -10.66 15.49
CA ARG A 133 6.13 -9.89 15.82
C ARG A 133 6.21 -8.46 15.29
N GLN A 134 7.35 -7.80 15.48
CA GLN A 134 7.57 -6.44 14.97
C GLN A 134 7.62 -6.39 13.45
N SER A 135 8.26 -7.37 12.81
CA SER A 135 8.29 -7.49 11.35
C SER A 135 6.89 -7.69 10.77
N ARG A 136 6.09 -8.59 11.34
CA ARG A 136 4.69 -8.81 10.97
C ARG A 136 3.88 -7.52 11.07
N ARG A 137 3.96 -6.84 12.22
CA ARG A 137 3.23 -5.60 12.45
C ARG A 137 3.62 -4.49 11.47
N LYS A 138 4.92 -4.37 11.14
CA LYS A 138 5.39 -3.39 10.13
C LYS A 138 4.79 -3.71 8.75
N THR A 139 4.79 -4.98 8.36
CA THR A 139 4.23 -5.42 7.09
C THR A 139 2.72 -5.15 7.02
N GLU A 140 1.96 -5.48 8.05
CA GLU A 140 0.52 -5.20 8.14
C GLU A 140 0.21 -3.69 8.01
N LEU A 141 0.95 -2.85 8.74
CA LEU A 141 0.78 -1.40 8.67
C LEU A 141 1.14 -0.83 7.29
N ALA A 142 2.20 -1.32 6.67
CA ALA A 142 2.60 -0.91 5.33
C ALA A 142 1.54 -1.30 4.29
N MET A 143 1.01 -2.51 4.34
CA MET A 143 -0.06 -2.98 3.46
C MET A 143 -1.33 -2.14 3.63
N LYS A 144 -1.73 -1.88 4.87
CA LYS A 144 -2.89 -1.03 5.17
C LYS A 144 -2.71 0.39 4.64
N ALA A 145 -1.53 1.00 4.85
CA ALA A 145 -1.21 2.34 4.35
C ALA A 145 -1.21 2.41 2.80
N ALA A 146 -0.86 1.32 2.14
CA ALA A 146 -0.87 1.20 0.68
C ALA A 146 -2.23 0.74 0.10
N ASN A 147 -3.25 0.52 0.94
CA ASN A 147 -4.53 -0.08 0.55
C ASN A 147 -4.37 -1.44 -0.15
N ILE A 148 -3.46 -2.27 0.36
CA ILE A 148 -3.17 -3.59 -0.17
C ILE A 148 -3.73 -4.65 0.79
N MET A 149 -4.56 -5.53 0.25
CA MET A 149 -5.01 -6.75 0.90
C MET A 149 -4.14 -7.92 0.41
N PHE A 150 -3.71 -8.78 1.32
CA PHE A 150 -3.05 -10.04 1.02
C PHE A 150 -4.06 -11.18 0.97
N TRP A 151 -3.90 -12.07 0.01
CA TRP A 151 -4.72 -13.27 -0.12
C TRP A 151 -3.87 -14.51 -0.45
N GLU A 152 -4.37 -15.65 -0.05
CA GLU A 152 -3.86 -16.98 -0.38
C GLU A 152 -4.96 -17.79 -1.04
N PHE A 153 -4.61 -18.60 -2.03
CA PHE A 153 -5.51 -19.57 -2.66
C PHE A 153 -4.92 -20.97 -2.54
N ASP A 154 -5.67 -21.87 -1.95
CA ASP A 154 -5.34 -23.29 -1.91
C ASP A 154 -6.02 -24.00 -3.10
N ALA A 155 -5.20 -24.55 -3.99
CA ALA A 155 -5.65 -25.17 -5.23
C ALA A 155 -6.41 -26.48 -5.00
N VAL A 156 -6.20 -27.18 -3.88
CA VAL A 156 -6.82 -28.46 -3.57
C VAL A 156 -8.27 -28.30 -3.13
N PRO A 157 -8.59 -27.56 -2.04
CA PRO A 157 -9.97 -27.27 -1.67
C PRO A 157 -10.60 -26.17 -2.52
N LYS A 158 -9.83 -25.45 -3.37
CA LYS A 158 -10.25 -24.31 -4.19
C LYS A 158 -10.85 -23.17 -3.36
N LEU A 159 -10.14 -22.78 -2.32
CA LEU A 159 -10.56 -21.78 -1.34
C LEU A 159 -9.57 -20.64 -1.24
N PHE A 160 -10.12 -19.43 -1.10
CA PHE A 160 -9.35 -18.21 -0.80
C PHE A 160 -9.35 -17.93 0.70
N TYR A 161 -8.22 -17.43 1.17
CA TYR A 161 -7.99 -16.95 2.53
C TYR A 161 -7.44 -15.53 2.49
N SER A 162 -7.67 -14.75 3.54
CA SER A 162 -7.10 -13.42 3.69
C SER A 162 -6.69 -13.18 5.13
N ASP A 163 -5.49 -12.64 5.35
CA ASP A 163 -4.90 -12.47 6.69
C ASP A 163 -5.16 -11.09 7.31
N ASN A 164 -5.32 -10.04 6.50
CA ASN A 164 -5.32 -8.66 7.00
C ASN A 164 -6.65 -7.92 6.85
N GLU A 165 -7.50 -8.34 5.91
CA GLU A 165 -8.83 -7.76 5.70
C GLU A 165 -9.80 -8.82 5.19
N PRO A 166 -11.12 -8.67 5.43
CA PRO A 166 -12.12 -9.56 4.86
C PRO A 166 -12.04 -9.59 3.33
N LEU A 167 -11.92 -10.78 2.75
CA LEU A 167 -11.93 -10.92 1.30
C LEU A 167 -13.30 -10.51 0.77
N ASN A 168 -13.35 -9.38 0.05
CA ASN A 168 -14.58 -8.82 -0.49
C ASN A 168 -15.72 -8.64 0.55
N GLY A 169 -15.36 -8.31 1.81
CA GLY A 169 -16.32 -8.08 2.88
C GLY A 169 -16.86 -9.35 3.57
N TYR A 170 -16.39 -10.54 3.17
CA TYR A 170 -16.70 -11.79 3.87
C TYR A 170 -15.89 -11.93 5.15
N ASP A 171 -16.43 -12.66 6.11
CA ASP A 171 -15.77 -12.92 7.41
C ASP A 171 -14.37 -13.52 7.22
N GLN A 172 -13.33 -12.83 7.73
CA GLN A 172 -11.94 -13.27 7.66
C GLN A 172 -11.68 -14.66 8.25
N SER A 173 -12.49 -15.09 9.20
CA SER A 173 -12.35 -16.40 9.84
C SER A 173 -12.74 -17.55 8.93
N LYS A 174 -13.35 -17.28 7.78
CA LYS A 174 -13.89 -18.29 6.86
C LYS A 174 -13.28 -18.14 5.47
N PRO A 175 -12.87 -19.26 4.87
CA PRO A 175 -12.41 -19.27 3.48
C PRO A 175 -13.57 -18.96 2.54
N VAL A 176 -13.24 -18.31 1.43
CA VAL A 176 -14.19 -17.92 0.37
C VAL A 176 -14.03 -18.86 -0.82
N SER A 177 -15.13 -19.45 -1.27
CA SER A 177 -15.12 -20.30 -2.47
C SER A 177 -14.95 -19.47 -3.75
N MET A 178 -14.46 -20.10 -4.83
CA MET A 178 -14.36 -19.45 -6.14
C MET A 178 -15.71 -18.90 -6.63
N ALA A 179 -16.79 -19.63 -6.46
CA ALA A 179 -18.13 -19.20 -6.86
C ALA A 179 -18.56 -17.93 -6.15
N LEU A 180 -18.40 -17.90 -4.82
CA LEU A 180 -18.73 -16.74 -4.00
C LEU A 180 -17.86 -15.52 -4.33
N TYR A 181 -16.57 -15.74 -4.63
CA TYR A 181 -15.68 -14.66 -5.07
C TYR A 181 -16.14 -14.06 -6.40
N LEU A 182 -16.49 -14.92 -7.41
CA LEU A 182 -16.96 -14.48 -8.71
C LEU A 182 -18.27 -13.66 -8.64
N GLU A 183 -19.14 -13.92 -7.66
CA GLU A 183 -20.37 -13.14 -7.46
C GLU A 183 -20.07 -11.68 -7.12
N THR A 184 -18.94 -11.38 -6.48
CA THR A 184 -18.55 -10.02 -6.12
C THR A 184 -17.95 -9.22 -7.28
N LEU A 185 -17.66 -9.88 -8.41
CA LEU A 185 -17.03 -9.25 -9.57
C LEU A 185 -18.06 -8.67 -10.53
N HIS A 186 -17.65 -7.58 -11.19
CA HIS A 186 -18.44 -7.02 -12.29
C HIS A 186 -18.65 -8.06 -13.38
N PRO A 187 -19.86 -8.17 -13.99
CA PRO A 187 -20.17 -9.18 -14.99
C PRO A 187 -19.16 -9.27 -16.13
N ASP A 188 -18.69 -8.12 -16.65
CA ASP A 188 -17.75 -8.06 -17.77
C ASP A 188 -16.37 -8.62 -17.41
N ASP A 189 -15.98 -8.53 -16.12
CA ASP A 189 -14.64 -8.94 -15.65
C ASP A 189 -14.58 -10.44 -15.28
N ARG A 190 -15.74 -11.09 -15.12
CA ARG A 190 -15.84 -12.49 -14.67
C ARG A 190 -15.15 -13.48 -15.59
N SER A 191 -15.25 -13.29 -16.90
CA SER A 191 -14.65 -14.20 -17.89
C SER A 191 -13.15 -14.32 -17.70
N GLN A 192 -12.44 -13.20 -17.65
CA GLN A 192 -10.98 -13.15 -17.45
C GLN A 192 -10.56 -13.78 -16.12
N VAL A 193 -11.29 -13.44 -15.05
CA VAL A 193 -10.97 -13.96 -13.70
C VAL A 193 -11.24 -15.46 -13.62
N THR A 194 -12.28 -15.96 -14.26
CA THR A 194 -12.59 -17.41 -14.31
C THR A 194 -11.44 -18.18 -14.96
N GLU A 195 -10.90 -17.70 -16.08
CA GLU A 195 -9.76 -18.33 -16.73
C GLU A 195 -8.53 -18.44 -15.80
N VAL A 196 -8.19 -17.35 -15.10
CA VAL A 196 -7.10 -17.33 -14.13
C VAL A 196 -7.36 -18.34 -12.99
N MET A 197 -8.58 -18.37 -12.45
CA MET A 197 -8.96 -19.28 -11.37
C MET A 197 -8.94 -20.76 -11.78
N GLU A 198 -9.31 -21.07 -13.01
CA GLU A 198 -9.21 -22.43 -13.54
C GLU A 198 -7.77 -22.89 -13.63
N ARG A 199 -6.87 -22.05 -14.14
CA ARG A 199 -5.44 -22.32 -14.20
C ARG A 199 -4.84 -22.51 -12.80
N MET A 200 -5.20 -21.65 -11.82
CA MET A 200 -4.79 -21.82 -10.43
C MET A 200 -5.31 -23.14 -9.85
N SER A 201 -6.57 -23.50 -10.12
CA SER A 201 -7.19 -24.75 -9.65
C SER A 201 -6.53 -26.01 -10.26
N ASN A 202 -5.97 -25.89 -11.45
CA ASN A 202 -5.21 -26.94 -12.10
C ASN A 202 -3.78 -27.07 -11.55
N GLY A 203 -3.34 -26.10 -10.74
CA GLY A 203 -1.99 -26.06 -10.16
C GLY A 203 -0.91 -25.70 -11.18
N GLU A 204 -1.23 -24.82 -12.14
CA GLU A 204 -0.28 -24.35 -13.16
C GLU A 204 0.74 -23.38 -12.57
N ASP A 205 2.01 -23.49 -12.93
CA ASP A 205 3.07 -22.59 -12.51
C ASP A 205 3.05 -21.30 -13.37
N PHE A 206 2.40 -20.26 -12.89
CA PHE A 206 2.33 -18.96 -13.55
C PHE A 206 2.07 -17.83 -12.56
N SER A 207 2.54 -16.62 -12.89
CA SER A 207 2.19 -15.38 -12.20
C SER A 207 1.24 -14.55 -13.06
N PHE A 208 0.41 -13.74 -12.41
CA PHE A 208 -0.58 -12.93 -13.10
C PHE A 208 -0.76 -11.57 -12.41
N SER A 209 -1.23 -10.60 -13.20
CA SER A 209 -1.72 -9.31 -12.71
C SER A 209 -2.79 -8.82 -13.68
N PHE A 210 -3.93 -8.37 -13.13
CA PHE A 210 -5.04 -7.81 -13.90
C PHE A 210 -5.85 -6.84 -13.04
N ASP A 211 -6.58 -5.94 -13.72
CA ASP A 211 -7.54 -5.06 -13.09
C ASP A 211 -8.92 -5.67 -13.09
N SER A 212 -9.68 -5.43 -12.03
CA SER A 212 -11.05 -5.92 -11.90
C SER A 212 -11.89 -5.00 -11.02
N ARG A 213 -13.18 -4.95 -11.31
CA ARG A 213 -14.17 -4.23 -10.52
C ARG A 213 -14.83 -5.18 -9.53
N VAL A 214 -14.73 -4.84 -8.25
CA VAL A 214 -15.23 -5.63 -7.13
C VAL A 214 -16.30 -4.85 -6.39
N MET A 215 -17.42 -5.49 -6.05
CA MET A 215 -18.47 -4.93 -5.20
C MET A 215 -18.45 -5.61 -3.85
N LEU A 216 -18.31 -4.83 -2.78
CA LEU A 216 -18.43 -5.36 -1.43
C LEU A 216 -19.92 -5.60 -1.10
N PRO A 217 -20.24 -6.59 -0.24
CA PRO A 217 -21.63 -6.92 0.12
C PRO A 217 -22.47 -5.75 0.62
N ASP A 218 -21.85 -4.83 1.38
CA ASP A 218 -22.51 -3.67 1.97
C ASP A 218 -22.36 -2.38 1.13
N SER A 219 -21.88 -2.49 -0.12
CA SER A 219 -21.62 -1.38 -1.00
C SER A 219 -22.53 -1.41 -2.23
N SER A 220 -22.99 -0.24 -2.65
CA SER A 220 -23.67 -0.05 -3.95
C SER A 220 -22.73 0.42 -5.05
N THR A 221 -21.45 0.57 -4.76
CA THR A 221 -20.44 1.11 -5.70
C THR A 221 -19.32 0.12 -5.96
N TRP A 222 -18.87 0.07 -7.22
CA TRP A 222 -17.74 -0.72 -7.63
C TRP A 222 -16.43 -0.16 -7.10
N GLN A 223 -15.59 -1.03 -6.57
CA GLN A 223 -14.19 -0.74 -6.28
C GLN A 223 -13.33 -1.20 -7.45
N PHE A 224 -12.42 -0.36 -7.90
CA PHE A 224 -11.42 -0.69 -8.91
C PHE A 224 -10.18 -1.25 -8.21
N CYS A 225 -9.85 -2.49 -8.52
CA CYS A 225 -8.76 -3.21 -7.85
C CYS A 225 -7.80 -3.79 -8.87
N THR A 226 -6.49 -3.68 -8.60
CA THR A 226 -5.48 -4.51 -9.26
C THR A 226 -5.23 -5.75 -8.42
N ILE A 227 -5.35 -6.92 -9.03
CA ILE A 227 -5.17 -8.23 -8.40
C ILE A 227 -3.94 -8.89 -9.02
N SER A 228 -2.99 -9.27 -8.19
CA SER A 228 -1.76 -9.93 -8.63
C SER A 228 -1.50 -11.17 -7.80
N GLY A 229 -0.96 -12.22 -8.42
CA GLY A 229 -0.67 -13.47 -7.73
C GLY A 229 0.48 -14.25 -8.36
N ALA A 230 1.09 -15.09 -7.53
CA ALA A 230 2.20 -15.96 -7.91
C ALA A 230 2.13 -17.29 -7.17
N PRO A 231 2.71 -18.36 -7.70
CA PRO A 231 2.82 -19.65 -7.03
C PRO A 231 3.72 -19.52 -5.79
N TYR A 232 3.34 -20.21 -4.72
CA TYR A 232 4.04 -20.15 -3.43
C TYR A 232 4.48 -21.53 -2.92
N GLU A 233 3.61 -22.54 -3.00
CA GLU A 233 3.87 -23.88 -2.51
C GLU A 233 3.66 -24.92 -3.61
N PHE A 234 4.54 -25.92 -3.68
CA PHE A 234 4.54 -26.95 -4.72
C PHE A 234 4.54 -28.34 -4.11
N ASP A 235 3.97 -29.29 -4.81
CA ASP A 235 4.08 -30.71 -4.49
C ASP A 235 5.42 -31.32 -5.01
N SER A 236 5.64 -32.61 -4.73
CA SER A 236 6.82 -33.35 -5.20
C SER A 236 6.93 -33.43 -6.73
N ASN A 237 5.85 -33.22 -7.46
CA ASN A 237 5.77 -33.26 -8.94
C ASN A 237 5.84 -31.85 -9.56
N LYS A 238 6.16 -30.80 -8.76
CA LYS A 238 6.18 -29.41 -9.16
C LYS A 238 4.81 -28.83 -9.55
N LYS A 239 3.71 -29.46 -9.15
CA LYS A 239 2.39 -28.91 -9.28
C LYS A 239 2.16 -27.88 -8.16
N VAL A 240 1.60 -26.74 -8.50
CA VAL A 240 1.34 -25.68 -7.50
C VAL A 240 0.19 -26.11 -6.59
N LEU A 241 0.43 -26.10 -5.30
CA LEU A 241 -0.56 -26.36 -4.25
C LEU A 241 -1.19 -25.07 -3.76
N LYS A 242 -0.39 -24.00 -3.66
CA LYS A 242 -0.86 -22.69 -3.17
C LYS A 242 -0.33 -21.53 -3.98
N TYR A 243 -1.17 -20.53 -4.14
CA TYR A 243 -0.84 -19.21 -4.67
C TYR A 243 -0.99 -18.16 -3.60
N VAL A 244 -0.15 -17.15 -3.65
CA VAL A 244 -0.27 -15.97 -2.82
C VAL A 244 -0.35 -14.73 -3.69
N GLY A 245 -1.03 -13.71 -3.19
CA GLY A 245 -1.15 -12.51 -3.97
C GLY A 245 -1.64 -11.32 -3.18
N THR A 246 -1.82 -10.24 -3.92
CA THR A 246 -2.29 -8.97 -3.38
C THR A 246 -3.49 -8.47 -4.18
N ARG A 247 -4.38 -7.76 -3.49
CA ARG A 247 -5.41 -6.91 -4.10
C ARG A 247 -5.17 -5.47 -3.65
N LYS A 248 -4.86 -4.60 -4.59
CA LYS A 248 -4.69 -3.17 -4.35
C LYS A 248 -5.95 -2.43 -4.76
N ASN A 249 -6.54 -1.68 -3.84
CA ASN A 249 -7.68 -0.82 -4.15
C ASN A 249 -7.20 0.50 -4.75
N ASN A 250 -7.51 0.73 -6.03
CA ASN A 250 -7.16 1.91 -6.80
C ASN A 250 -8.35 2.86 -7.02
N THR A 251 -9.48 2.62 -6.34
CA THR A 251 -10.74 3.37 -6.57
C THR A 251 -10.56 4.88 -6.45
N GLU A 252 -9.83 5.36 -5.46
CA GLU A 252 -9.60 6.80 -5.27
C GLU A 252 -8.74 7.41 -6.40
N VAL A 253 -7.78 6.65 -6.93
CA VAL A 253 -6.97 7.09 -8.08
C VAL A 253 -7.86 7.17 -9.31
N GLN A 254 -8.60 6.10 -9.60
CA GLN A 254 -9.53 6.04 -10.75
C GLN A 254 -10.60 7.13 -10.69
N LYS A 255 -11.18 7.40 -9.51
CA LYS A 255 -12.15 8.48 -9.33
C LYS A 255 -11.53 9.85 -9.62
N LYS A 256 -10.30 10.11 -9.19
CA LYS A 256 -9.60 11.36 -9.49
C LYS A 256 -9.31 11.51 -10.98
N GLU A 257 -8.80 10.47 -11.62
CA GLU A 257 -8.57 10.47 -13.07
C GLU A 257 -9.89 10.73 -13.83
N GLN A 258 -10.96 10.01 -13.52
CA GLN A 258 -12.27 10.22 -14.14
C GLN A 258 -12.82 11.63 -13.88
N PHE A 259 -12.59 12.18 -12.69
CA PHE A 259 -12.99 13.55 -12.38
C PHE A 259 -12.25 14.57 -13.25
N PHE A 260 -10.93 14.41 -13.44
CA PHE A 260 -10.16 15.27 -14.34
C PHE A 260 -10.62 15.14 -15.80
N TYR A 261 -10.84 13.91 -16.28
CA TYR A 261 -11.42 13.68 -17.60
C TYR A 261 -12.77 14.38 -17.78
N ASN A 262 -13.66 14.27 -16.79
CA ASN A 262 -14.95 14.92 -16.82
C ASN A 262 -14.84 16.46 -16.84
N ILE A 263 -13.91 17.02 -16.06
CA ILE A 263 -13.62 18.47 -16.11
C ILE A 263 -13.18 18.87 -17.52
N LEU A 264 -12.16 18.21 -18.04
CA LEU A 264 -11.61 18.57 -19.38
C LEU A 264 -12.64 18.43 -20.49
N ASN A 265 -13.49 17.40 -20.46
CA ASN A 265 -14.54 17.16 -21.44
C ASN A 265 -15.74 18.13 -21.36
N ASN A 266 -15.94 18.75 -20.19
CA ASN A 266 -17.00 19.76 -20.03
C ASN A 266 -16.48 21.21 -20.18
N LEU A 267 -15.20 21.41 -20.46
CA LEU A 267 -14.68 22.75 -20.78
C LEU A 267 -15.15 23.19 -22.17
N PRO A 268 -15.67 24.44 -22.32
CA PRO A 268 -16.10 24.98 -23.62
C PRO A 268 -14.89 25.48 -24.44
N LEU A 269 -13.81 24.71 -24.43
CA LEU A 269 -12.59 24.98 -25.19
C LEU A 269 -11.93 23.66 -25.62
N SER A 270 -11.32 23.67 -26.78
CA SER A 270 -10.53 22.55 -27.25
C SER A 270 -9.25 22.42 -26.44
N VAL A 271 -9.04 21.24 -25.85
CA VAL A 271 -7.81 20.88 -25.17
C VAL A 271 -7.23 19.63 -25.82
N HIS A 272 -5.98 19.72 -26.29
CA HIS A 272 -5.26 18.57 -26.80
C HIS A 272 -3.78 18.63 -26.45
N ILE A 273 -3.19 17.46 -26.32
CA ILE A 273 -1.78 17.25 -25.99
C ILE A 273 -1.15 16.53 -27.16
N LYS A 274 0.05 17.01 -27.58
CA LYS A 274 0.83 16.42 -28.68
C LYS A 274 2.15 15.88 -28.17
N ASP A 275 2.54 14.74 -28.70
CA ASP A 275 3.90 14.21 -28.64
C ASP A 275 4.69 14.75 -29.82
N VAL A 276 5.52 15.77 -29.58
CA VAL A 276 6.29 16.46 -30.63
C VAL A 276 7.37 15.57 -31.21
N GLU A 277 7.96 14.69 -30.40
CA GLU A 277 9.01 13.76 -30.84
C GLU A 277 8.45 12.58 -31.66
N ASN A 278 7.12 12.36 -31.61
CA ASN A 278 6.42 11.34 -32.36
C ASN A 278 5.47 11.98 -33.41
N ASP A 279 6.01 12.73 -34.37
CA ASP A 279 5.29 13.35 -35.47
C ASP A 279 4.07 14.21 -35.06
N PHE A 280 4.16 14.92 -33.94
CA PHE A 280 3.05 15.72 -33.41
C PHE A 280 1.76 14.93 -33.21
N ARG A 281 1.89 13.65 -32.84
CA ARG A 281 0.78 12.76 -32.56
C ARG A 281 0.00 13.25 -31.36
N TYR A 282 -1.32 13.22 -31.48
CA TYR A 282 -2.20 13.53 -30.37
C TYR A 282 -2.22 12.38 -29.36
N VAL A 283 -1.86 12.66 -28.12
CA VAL A 283 -1.88 11.71 -27.00
C VAL A 283 -3.10 11.92 -26.09
N PHE A 284 -3.74 13.08 -26.21
CA PHE A 284 -4.98 13.40 -25.52
C PHE A 284 -5.78 14.43 -26.35
N CYS A 285 -7.11 14.25 -26.40
CA CYS A 285 -8.06 15.19 -26.97
C CYS A 285 -9.35 15.17 -26.13
N ASN A 286 -9.78 16.35 -25.62
CA ASN A 286 -11.09 16.44 -24.99
C ASN A 286 -12.23 16.44 -26.05
N GLU A 287 -13.46 16.29 -25.61
CA GLU A 287 -14.63 16.20 -26.50
C GLU A 287 -14.75 17.45 -27.40
N GLU A 288 -14.51 18.65 -26.88
CA GLU A 288 -14.53 19.87 -27.69
C GLU A 288 -13.44 19.86 -28.79
N SER A 289 -12.27 19.32 -28.52
CA SER A 289 -11.22 19.14 -29.52
C SER A 289 -11.65 18.16 -30.61
N LYS A 290 -12.28 17.05 -30.24
CA LYS A 290 -12.80 16.04 -31.18
C LYS A 290 -13.91 16.64 -32.08
N LEU A 291 -14.82 17.40 -31.49
CA LEU A 291 -15.90 18.06 -32.23
C LEU A 291 -15.39 19.13 -33.18
N MET A 292 -14.50 20.01 -32.71
CA MET A 292 -13.96 21.12 -33.49
C MET A 292 -13.10 20.63 -34.67
N PHE A 293 -12.17 19.72 -34.42
CA PHE A 293 -11.14 19.32 -35.38
C PHE A 293 -11.37 17.95 -36.03
N GLY A 294 -12.30 17.13 -35.55
CA GLY A 294 -12.46 15.75 -35.99
C GLY A 294 -11.23 14.90 -35.67
N THR A 295 -10.47 15.30 -34.60
CA THR A 295 -9.27 14.60 -34.17
C THR A 295 -9.58 13.53 -33.15
N SER A 296 -8.64 12.60 -32.95
CA SER A 296 -8.65 11.56 -31.91
C SER A 296 -7.22 11.28 -31.49
N GLU A 297 -7.06 10.62 -30.37
CA GLU A 297 -5.77 10.06 -30.03
C GLU A 297 -5.28 9.17 -31.20
N ASP A 298 -3.98 9.10 -31.41
CA ASP A 298 -3.29 8.43 -32.54
C ASP A 298 -3.30 9.14 -33.89
N LYS A 299 -4.10 10.17 -34.12
CA LYS A 299 -3.95 11.04 -35.28
C LYS A 299 -2.78 12.02 -35.09
N THR A 300 -2.36 12.58 -36.18
CA THR A 300 -1.32 13.64 -36.23
C THR A 300 -1.91 14.97 -36.68
N THR A 301 -1.12 16.03 -36.57
CA THR A 301 -1.50 17.34 -37.12
C THR A 301 -1.74 17.27 -38.64
N TYR A 302 -1.02 16.39 -39.34
CA TYR A 302 -1.17 16.16 -40.80
C TYR A 302 -2.51 15.56 -41.20
N ASP A 303 -3.15 14.79 -40.30
CA ASP A 303 -4.44 14.15 -40.61
C ASP A 303 -5.61 15.13 -40.52
N VAL A 304 -5.43 16.24 -39.80
CA VAL A 304 -6.49 17.17 -39.41
C VAL A 304 -6.45 18.47 -40.22
N LEU A 305 -5.27 19.06 -40.42
CA LEU A 305 -5.09 20.38 -40.99
C LEU A 305 -4.71 20.33 -42.49
N SER A 306 -4.98 21.42 -43.23
CA SER A 306 -4.45 21.60 -44.57
C SER A 306 -2.93 21.71 -44.56
N GLU A 307 -2.26 21.41 -45.69
CA GLU A 307 -0.77 21.42 -45.77
C GLU A 307 -0.17 22.76 -45.36
N GLU A 308 -0.73 23.87 -45.82
CA GLU A 308 -0.28 25.23 -45.48
C GLU A 308 -0.40 25.52 -43.98
N GLU A 309 -1.48 25.05 -43.35
CA GLU A 309 -1.71 25.21 -41.89
C GLU A 309 -0.79 24.36 -41.05
N VAL A 310 -0.47 23.13 -41.51
CA VAL A 310 0.47 22.24 -40.82
C VAL A 310 1.84 22.93 -40.65
N GLU A 311 2.41 23.48 -41.73
CA GLU A 311 3.73 24.10 -41.64
C GLU A 311 3.74 25.30 -40.69
N ARG A 312 2.72 26.14 -40.75
CA ARG A 312 2.56 27.32 -39.90
C ARG A 312 2.42 26.96 -38.42
N ILE A 313 1.56 25.97 -38.11
CA ILE A 313 1.26 25.58 -36.73
C ILE A 313 2.46 24.83 -36.13
N GLN A 314 3.08 23.93 -36.88
CA GLN A 314 4.26 23.22 -36.40
C GLN A 314 5.45 24.13 -36.08
N LYS A 315 5.60 25.21 -36.85
CA LYS A 315 6.63 26.19 -36.54
C LYS A 315 6.47 26.79 -35.15
N THR A 316 5.29 27.21 -34.79
CA THR A 316 5.01 27.73 -33.44
C THR A 316 5.00 26.63 -32.36
N ASP A 317 4.59 25.42 -32.69
CA ASP A 317 4.65 24.25 -31.80
C ASP A 317 6.11 23.91 -31.46
N LEU A 318 7.00 23.86 -32.45
CA LEU A 318 8.44 23.65 -32.29
C LEU A 318 9.12 24.77 -31.50
N GLU A 319 8.75 26.03 -31.75
CA GLU A 319 9.30 27.16 -31.00
C GLU A 319 9.00 27.02 -29.51
N VAL A 320 7.75 26.74 -29.14
CA VAL A 320 7.35 26.51 -27.75
C VAL A 320 8.05 25.26 -27.16
N TYR A 321 8.13 24.18 -27.94
CA TYR A 321 8.79 22.94 -27.50
C TYR A 321 10.27 23.15 -27.21
N ASN A 322 11.00 23.85 -28.10
CA ASN A 322 12.44 24.06 -27.98
C ASN A 322 12.81 25.09 -26.91
N THR A 323 12.02 26.17 -26.79
CA THR A 323 12.34 27.29 -25.89
C THR A 323 11.74 27.06 -24.49
N GLY A 324 10.65 26.28 -24.37
CA GLY A 324 9.85 26.13 -23.15
C GLY A 324 8.98 27.35 -22.84
N ASN A 325 9.05 28.42 -23.63
CA ASN A 325 8.28 29.64 -23.43
C ASN A 325 6.86 29.45 -23.95
N PRO A 326 5.82 29.73 -23.14
CA PRO A 326 4.45 29.62 -23.59
C PRO A 326 4.13 30.59 -24.72
N TYR A 327 3.38 30.14 -25.69
CA TYR A 327 2.80 30.98 -26.75
C TYR A 327 1.35 31.31 -26.42
N PHE A 328 0.94 32.57 -26.66
CA PHE A 328 -0.45 33.02 -26.60
C PHE A 328 -0.74 33.93 -27.76
N GLY A 329 -1.80 33.65 -28.54
CA GLY A 329 -2.10 34.44 -29.72
C GLY A 329 -3.46 34.12 -30.32
N MET A 330 -3.81 34.86 -31.39
CA MET A 330 -4.96 34.56 -32.24
C MET A 330 -4.49 33.80 -33.45
N GLU A 331 -5.13 32.70 -33.77
CA GLU A 331 -4.82 31.90 -34.95
C GLU A 331 -6.11 31.57 -35.70
N ARG A 332 -6.12 31.77 -36.99
CA ARG A 332 -7.14 31.19 -37.87
C ARG A 332 -6.64 29.81 -38.29
N ILE A 333 -7.51 28.82 -38.22
CA ILE A 333 -7.20 27.44 -38.59
C ILE A 333 -8.12 27.04 -39.72
N ILE A 334 -7.56 26.36 -40.72
CA ILE A 334 -8.31 25.78 -41.83
C ILE A 334 -8.10 24.28 -41.82
N LEU A 335 -9.20 23.52 -41.68
CA LEU A 335 -9.17 22.08 -41.70
C LEU A 335 -9.14 21.54 -43.14
N LYS A 336 -8.74 20.25 -43.27
CA LYS A 336 -8.77 19.55 -44.56
C LYS A 336 -10.16 19.52 -45.23
N ASP A 337 -11.22 19.52 -44.44
CA ASP A 337 -12.59 19.50 -44.91
C ASP A 337 -13.15 20.90 -45.30
N GLY A 338 -12.31 21.91 -45.19
CA GLY A 338 -12.64 23.30 -45.54
C GLY A 338 -13.29 24.11 -44.42
N ARG A 339 -13.59 23.53 -43.28
CA ARG A 339 -14.02 24.29 -42.11
C ARG A 339 -12.93 25.20 -41.61
N SER A 340 -13.28 26.37 -41.12
CA SER A 340 -12.28 27.30 -40.56
C SER A 340 -12.78 27.90 -39.26
N TYR A 341 -11.84 28.14 -38.33
CA TYR A 341 -12.11 28.71 -37.04
C TYR A 341 -11.15 29.84 -36.70
N ASP A 342 -11.68 30.93 -36.18
CA ASP A 342 -10.90 32.02 -35.59
C ASP A 342 -10.74 31.69 -34.12
N THR A 343 -9.53 31.37 -33.66
CA THR A 343 -9.28 30.87 -32.30
C THR A 343 -8.31 31.74 -31.53
N ILE A 344 -8.52 31.83 -30.20
CA ILE A 344 -7.48 32.23 -29.26
C ILE A 344 -6.79 30.93 -28.80
N VAL A 345 -5.48 30.88 -28.98
CA VAL A 345 -4.67 29.71 -28.64
C VAL A 345 -3.68 30.01 -27.53
N ARG A 346 -3.51 29.06 -26.62
CA ARG A 346 -2.37 29.02 -25.72
C ARG A 346 -1.67 27.66 -25.90
N LYS A 347 -0.34 27.72 -26.05
CA LYS A 347 0.54 26.56 -26.16
C LYS A 347 1.52 26.60 -25.00
N SER A 348 1.76 25.48 -24.34
CA SER A 348 2.73 25.35 -23.23
C SER A 348 3.25 23.91 -23.13
N ILE A 349 4.42 23.78 -22.52
CA ILE A 349 5.00 22.46 -22.23
C ILE A 349 4.42 21.91 -20.94
N ILE A 350 4.13 20.62 -20.95
CA ILE A 350 3.93 19.80 -19.77
C ILE A 350 4.95 18.69 -19.77
N GLU A 351 5.38 18.25 -18.59
CA GLU A 351 6.33 17.15 -18.41
C GLU A 351 5.65 16.02 -17.64
N ASP A 352 5.83 14.80 -18.11
CA ASP A 352 5.35 13.60 -17.49
C ASP A 352 6.42 12.50 -17.63
N ASP A 353 6.83 11.92 -16.51
CA ASP A 353 7.87 10.88 -16.41
C ASP A 353 9.16 11.19 -17.21
N GLY A 354 9.59 12.46 -17.16
CA GLY A 354 10.79 12.94 -17.86
C GLY A 354 10.61 13.16 -19.36
N LYS A 355 9.42 12.93 -19.91
CA LYS A 355 9.05 13.21 -21.30
C LYS A 355 8.28 14.52 -21.40
N ARG A 356 8.55 15.28 -22.46
CA ARG A 356 7.92 16.57 -22.69
C ARG A 356 6.82 16.46 -23.75
N PHE A 357 5.71 17.11 -23.45
CA PHE A 357 4.55 17.17 -24.33
C PHE A 357 4.11 18.60 -24.55
N LEU A 358 3.46 18.86 -25.68
CA LEU A 358 2.90 20.17 -26.00
C LEU A 358 1.40 20.19 -25.70
N LEU A 359 1.00 20.95 -24.67
CA LEU A 359 -0.39 21.24 -24.36
C LEU A 359 -0.88 22.43 -25.18
N ASN A 360 -1.96 22.22 -25.94
CA ASN A 360 -2.65 23.27 -26.68
C ASN A 360 -4.07 23.44 -26.11
N THR A 361 -4.43 24.67 -25.83
CA THR A 361 -5.82 25.04 -25.53
C THR A 361 -6.29 26.08 -26.52
N ARG A 362 -7.51 25.89 -27.06
CA ARG A 362 -8.06 26.78 -28.08
C ARG A 362 -9.51 27.14 -27.77
N TRP A 363 -9.81 28.42 -27.91
CA TRP A 363 -11.15 28.94 -27.76
C TRP A 363 -11.64 29.46 -29.11
N ASP A 364 -12.77 28.94 -29.58
CA ASP A 364 -13.39 29.42 -30.83
C ASP A 364 -14.03 30.80 -30.60
N GLN A 365 -13.61 31.75 -31.41
CA GLN A 365 -14.09 33.12 -31.45
C GLN A 365 -14.93 33.41 -32.70
N SER A 366 -15.14 32.42 -33.57
CA SER A 366 -15.69 32.61 -34.90
C SER A 366 -17.06 33.30 -34.86
N LEU A 367 -17.98 32.84 -34.01
CA LEU A 367 -19.29 33.44 -33.86
C LEU A 367 -19.22 34.89 -33.32
N GLN A 368 -18.38 35.11 -32.33
CA GLN A 368 -18.20 36.44 -31.72
C GLN A 368 -17.63 37.43 -32.72
N ASN A 369 -16.63 36.99 -33.49
CA ASN A 369 -16.01 37.82 -34.54
C ASN A 369 -17.00 38.10 -35.68
N GLU A 370 -17.80 37.13 -36.10
CA GLU A 370 -18.86 37.31 -37.09
C GLU A 370 -19.92 38.32 -36.64
N LEU A 371 -20.37 38.23 -35.40
CA LEU A 371 -21.33 39.18 -34.82
C LEU A 371 -20.74 40.60 -34.75
N LYS A 372 -19.47 40.73 -34.31
CA LYS A 372 -18.81 42.03 -34.33
C LYS A 372 -18.70 42.62 -35.73
N ARG A 373 -18.27 41.80 -36.71
CA ARG A 373 -18.19 42.21 -38.10
C ARG A 373 -19.51 42.65 -38.67
N ARG A 374 -20.61 41.90 -38.40
CA ARG A 374 -21.97 42.29 -38.82
C ARG A 374 -22.43 43.59 -38.16
N ALA A 375 -22.14 43.77 -36.87
CA ALA A 375 -22.46 45.01 -36.17
C ALA A 375 -21.67 46.20 -36.77
N GLN A 376 -20.39 46.06 -37.03
CA GLN A 376 -19.55 47.09 -37.68
C GLN A 376 -20.07 47.42 -39.09
N LEU A 377 -20.40 46.39 -39.86
CA LEU A 377 -20.93 46.60 -41.23
C LEU A 377 -22.27 47.38 -41.20
N LEU A 378 -23.16 47.03 -40.24
CA LEU A 378 -24.39 47.74 -40.03
C LEU A 378 -24.11 49.21 -39.65
N THR A 379 -23.21 49.48 -38.73
CA THR A 379 -22.84 50.82 -38.32
C THR A 379 -22.34 51.63 -39.50
N VAL A 380 -21.37 51.11 -40.28
CA VAL A 380 -20.81 51.77 -41.46
C VAL A 380 -21.90 51.99 -42.54
N THR A 381 -22.77 51.03 -42.76
CA THR A 381 -23.87 51.15 -43.71
C THR A 381 -24.85 52.24 -43.31
N MET A 382 -25.20 52.31 -42.02
CA MET A 382 -26.09 53.32 -41.47
C MET A 382 -25.51 54.72 -41.56
N GLU A 383 -24.21 54.87 -41.26
CA GLU A 383 -23.47 56.15 -41.43
C GLU A 383 -23.49 56.60 -42.90
N ALA A 384 -23.19 55.68 -43.81
CA ALA A 384 -23.24 55.96 -45.26
C ALA A 384 -24.63 56.36 -45.77
N MET A 385 -25.68 55.87 -45.18
CA MET A 385 -27.06 56.16 -45.50
C MET A 385 -27.64 57.35 -44.71
N ASN A 386 -26.86 58.02 -43.86
CA ASN A 386 -27.34 58.99 -42.90
C ASN A 386 -28.54 58.51 -42.07
N ALA A 387 -28.53 57.21 -41.72
CA ALA A 387 -29.60 56.59 -40.97
C ALA A 387 -29.15 56.37 -39.51
N PHE A 388 -30.10 56.46 -38.61
CA PHE A 388 -29.86 56.22 -37.19
C PHE A 388 -30.85 55.21 -36.63
N THR A 389 -30.49 54.51 -35.53
CA THR A 389 -31.36 53.56 -34.83
C THR A 389 -31.97 54.17 -33.61
N TRP A 390 -33.14 53.70 -33.30
CA TRP A 390 -33.79 53.95 -32.01
C TRP A 390 -34.38 52.64 -31.46
N PHE A 391 -34.42 52.55 -30.15
CA PHE A 391 -35.02 51.40 -29.48
C PHE A 391 -36.09 51.87 -28.52
N PHE A 392 -37.22 51.19 -28.55
CA PHE A 392 -38.28 51.38 -27.57
C PHE A 392 -38.27 50.13 -26.64
N GLU A 393 -38.14 50.36 -25.34
CA GLU A 393 -38.18 49.33 -24.30
C GLU A 393 -39.58 49.37 -23.64
N PRO A 394 -40.55 48.52 -24.05
CA PRO A 394 -41.95 48.60 -23.57
C PRO A 394 -42.04 48.45 -22.05
N ALA A 395 -41.23 47.58 -21.44
CA ALA A 395 -41.25 47.33 -20.00
C ALA A 395 -40.86 48.54 -19.15
N LYS A 396 -40.09 49.47 -19.71
CA LYS A 396 -39.65 50.71 -19.05
C LYS A 396 -40.27 51.97 -19.65
N ASN A 397 -41.10 51.82 -20.67
CA ASN A 397 -41.65 52.91 -21.45
C ASN A 397 -40.61 53.95 -21.88
N ARG A 398 -39.45 53.48 -22.33
CA ARG A 398 -38.27 54.29 -22.62
C ARG A 398 -37.85 54.11 -24.08
N VAL A 399 -37.56 55.25 -24.73
CA VAL A 399 -36.89 55.29 -26.03
C VAL A 399 -35.42 55.61 -25.80
N SER A 400 -34.55 54.85 -26.47
CA SER A 400 -33.09 55.10 -26.52
C SER A 400 -32.70 55.26 -27.98
N PHE A 401 -31.81 56.21 -28.25
CA PHE A 401 -31.28 56.46 -29.58
C PHE A 401 -29.87 55.91 -29.71
N GLY A 402 -29.55 55.32 -30.84
CA GLY A 402 -28.19 54.86 -31.16
C GLY A 402 -27.23 55.97 -31.48
N GLU A 403 -25.92 55.62 -31.61
CA GLU A 403 -24.88 56.57 -32.00
C GLU A 403 -25.20 57.23 -33.35
N GLY A 404 -25.01 58.56 -33.48
CA GLY A 404 -25.27 59.32 -34.70
C GLY A 404 -26.56 60.15 -34.72
N PHE A 405 -27.42 60.05 -33.67
CA PHE A 405 -28.66 60.85 -33.60
C PHE A 405 -28.42 62.35 -33.40
N ASP A 406 -27.27 62.71 -32.80
CA ASP A 406 -26.94 64.12 -32.47
C ASP A 406 -26.14 64.83 -33.58
N LYS A 407 -26.06 64.25 -34.79
CA LYS A 407 -25.48 64.87 -35.98
C LYS A 407 -26.59 65.20 -36.99
#